data_dc071adb3ec45ea8b9bb66ecb6a634f9
#
_entry.id   dc071adb3ec45ea8b9bb66ecb6a634f9
#
_cell.length_a   1.000
_cell.length_b   1.000
_cell.length_c   1.000
_cell.angle_alpha   90.00
_cell.angle_beta   90.00
_cell.angle_gamma   90.00
#
_symmetry.space_group_name_H-M   'P 1'
#
loop_
_entity.id
_entity.type
_entity.pdbx_description
1 polymer ?
#
loop_
_entity_poly.entity_id
_entity_poly.type
_entity_poly.pdbx_seq_one_letter_code
_entity_poly.pdbx_strand_id
1 'polypeptide(L)'
;GILLGWPGWLTLLVTCSITLVYSVMGGLRAVILTDFVQFILAMVGSVWAAWWILDLPEVGGLDGLLNHPSVVPQLSLLPDLSDANAWIPMLLIPLAVQWWSSYYPGAEPGGGGYIAQRMFSAKDEGHAVGATLLFNVAHYALRPWPWILVALASLIVFPDLDALREAFPHVAEDKVGHDLAYPAMLSLLPSGLLGLVAASLLAAFMSTMSTQLNLGASYLVHDFYGRFIKPDATERQRVVAGQVATGVSLVMGAGLGLTLTDAGQAFNLLLLLGAGTGGLFLLRWFWWRISAATEIAAMLLSLVVAAYFTWVHDALAANPVALVPEL
;
A
#
# COMPACT_ATOMS: atom_id res chain seq x y z
N GLY A 1 2.15 5.68 15.47
CA GLY A 1 1.95 6.91 16.21
C GLY A 1 0.72 6.88 17.08
N ILE A 2 -0.49 6.93 16.51
CA ILE A 2 -1.75 7.19 17.26
C ILE A 2 -2.00 6.15 18.36
N LEU A 3 -1.95 4.86 18.06
CA LEU A 3 -2.23 3.79 19.04
C LEU A 3 -1.18 3.68 20.16
N LEU A 4 0.06 4.04 19.92
CA LEU A 4 1.15 3.92 20.89
C LEU A 4 1.53 5.27 21.53
N GLY A 5 0.95 6.37 21.09
CA GLY A 5 1.33 7.72 21.52
C GLY A 5 2.75 8.14 21.11
N TRP A 6 3.39 7.39 20.21
CA TRP A 6 4.75 7.68 19.75
C TRP A 6 4.73 8.68 18.58
N PRO A 7 5.73 9.56 18.47
CA PRO A 7 5.87 10.39 17.27
C PRO A 7 6.13 9.50 16.03
N GLY A 8 5.61 9.91 14.87
CA GLY A 8 5.64 9.11 13.63
C GLY A 8 7.05 8.68 13.23
N TRP A 9 8.04 9.58 13.35
CA TRP A 9 9.44 9.28 13.02
C TRP A 9 10.04 8.17 13.91
N LEU A 10 9.67 8.11 15.20
CA LEU A 10 10.16 7.08 16.11
C LEU A 10 9.53 5.72 15.78
N THR A 11 8.24 5.70 15.48
CA THR A 11 7.54 4.49 15.02
C THR A 11 8.21 3.94 13.76
N LEU A 12 8.47 4.79 12.76
CA LEU A 12 9.18 4.39 11.54
C LEU A 12 10.59 3.91 11.83
N LEU A 13 11.35 4.62 12.65
CA LEU A 13 12.73 4.24 13.00
C LEU A 13 12.76 2.83 13.61
N VAL A 14 11.92 2.56 14.60
CA VAL A 14 11.88 1.26 15.28
C VAL A 14 11.45 0.15 14.33
N THR A 15 10.33 0.33 13.63
CA THR A 15 9.79 -0.69 12.73
C THR A 15 10.69 -0.97 11.53
N CYS A 16 11.25 0.08 10.91
CA CYS A 16 12.21 -0.06 9.81
C CYS A 16 13.51 -0.73 10.26
N SER A 17 14.02 -0.41 11.46
CA SER A 17 15.25 -1.04 11.98
C SER A 17 15.05 -2.53 12.21
N ILE A 18 13.94 -2.93 12.82
CA ILE A 18 13.62 -4.35 13.03
C ILE A 18 13.47 -5.06 11.68
N THR A 19 12.73 -4.46 10.75
CA THR A 19 12.51 -5.00 9.40
C THR A 19 13.83 -5.17 8.66
N LEU A 20 14.73 -4.19 8.73
CA LEU A 20 16.03 -4.25 8.08
C LEU A 20 16.86 -5.44 8.60
N VAL A 21 16.94 -5.60 9.92
CA VAL A 21 17.75 -6.65 10.54
C VAL A 21 17.33 -8.03 10.05
N TYR A 22 16.04 -8.37 10.15
CA TYR A 22 15.64 -9.72 9.75
C TYR A 22 15.59 -9.91 8.22
N SER A 23 15.31 -8.86 7.44
CA SER A 23 15.30 -8.95 5.97
C SER A 23 16.69 -9.17 5.40
N VAL A 24 17.69 -8.48 5.96
CA VAL A 24 19.10 -8.63 5.55
C VAL A 24 19.67 -10.00 5.92
N MET A 25 19.23 -10.58 7.05
CA MET A 25 19.74 -11.86 7.55
C MET A 25 19.03 -13.08 6.95
N GLY A 26 17.76 -12.95 6.60
CA GLY A 26 16.88 -14.10 6.37
C GLY A 26 16.73 -14.55 4.92
N GLY A 27 16.95 -13.69 3.95
CA GLY A 27 16.68 -13.95 2.54
C GLY A 27 15.23 -14.35 2.25
N LEU A 28 14.93 -14.75 1.02
CA LEU A 28 13.56 -15.03 0.54
C LEU A 28 12.83 -16.10 1.36
N ARG A 29 13.53 -17.17 1.78
CA ARG A 29 12.90 -18.26 2.55
C ARG A 29 12.39 -17.81 3.91
N ALA A 30 13.18 -17.02 4.63
CA ALA A 30 12.75 -16.48 5.91
C ALA A 30 11.61 -15.47 5.74
N VAL A 31 11.65 -14.62 4.71
CA VAL A 31 10.58 -13.69 4.37
C VAL A 31 9.27 -14.45 4.16
N ILE A 32 9.23 -15.50 3.34
CA ILE A 32 8.00 -16.29 3.09
C ILE A 32 7.47 -16.93 4.37
N LEU A 33 8.32 -17.49 5.22
CA LEU A 33 7.91 -18.11 6.49
C LEU A 33 7.36 -17.09 7.48
N THR A 34 8.02 -15.95 7.62
CA THR A 34 7.56 -14.87 8.48
C THR A 34 6.25 -14.26 7.96
N ASP A 35 6.14 -14.03 6.64
CA ASP A 35 4.91 -13.54 6.01
C ASP A 35 3.71 -14.43 6.33
N PHE A 36 3.88 -15.74 6.29
CA PHE A 36 2.80 -16.68 6.60
C PHE A 36 2.34 -16.58 8.06
N VAL A 37 3.29 -16.55 9.01
CA VAL A 37 2.97 -16.37 10.44
C VAL A 37 2.32 -15.01 10.69
N GLN A 38 2.84 -13.96 10.08
CA GLN A 38 2.34 -12.61 10.19
C GLN A 38 0.93 -12.47 9.59
N PHE A 39 0.64 -13.17 8.49
CA PHE A 39 -0.70 -13.24 7.92
C PHE A 39 -1.71 -13.88 8.89
N ILE A 40 -1.36 -15.01 9.52
CA ILE A 40 -2.24 -15.65 10.52
C ILE A 40 -2.50 -14.69 11.68
N LEU A 41 -1.45 -14.04 12.21
CA LEU A 41 -1.58 -13.07 13.29
C LEU A 41 -2.49 -11.91 12.90
N ALA A 42 -2.32 -11.37 11.69
CA ALA A 42 -3.14 -10.28 11.18
C ALA A 42 -4.61 -10.69 11.02
N MET A 43 -4.88 -11.90 10.51
CA MET A 43 -6.25 -12.40 10.37
C MET A 43 -6.91 -12.62 11.71
N VAL A 44 -6.23 -13.26 12.67
CA VAL A 44 -6.78 -13.49 14.01
C VAL A 44 -7.09 -12.15 14.69
N GLY A 45 -6.15 -11.20 14.64
CA GLY A 45 -6.34 -9.89 15.25
C GLY A 45 -7.50 -9.11 14.62
N SER A 46 -7.55 -9.04 13.28
CA SER A 46 -8.58 -8.26 12.58
C SER A 46 -9.99 -8.88 12.68
N VAL A 47 -10.10 -10.20 12.60
CA VAL A 47 -11.39 -10.90 12.77
C VAL A 47 -11.92 -10.71 14.19
N TRP A 48 -11.07 -10.84 15.19
CA TRP A 48 -11.47 -10.65 16.59
C TRP A 48 -11.83 -9.19 16.87
N ALA A 49 -11.08 -8.24 16.33
CA ALA A 49 -11.41 -6.81 16.42
C ALA A 49 -12.77 -6.50 15.77
N ALA A 50 -13.02 -7.02 14.56
CA ALA A 50 -14.29 -6.83 13.87
C ALA A 50 -15.46 -7.42 14.67
N TRP A 51 -15.29 -8.63 15.21
CA TRP A 51 -16.30 -9.24 16.06
C TRP A 51 -16.60 -8.41 17.33
N TRP A 52 -15.56 -7.93 18.02
CA TRP A 52 -15.71 -7.08 19.18
C TRP A 52 -16.43 -5.75 18.86
N ILE A 53 -16.06 -5.13 17.75
CA ILE A 53 -16.66 -3.86 17.31
C ILE A 53 -18.12 -4.04 16.91
N LEU A 54 -18.47 -5.15 16.25
CA LEU A 54 -19.86 -5.46 15.95
C LEU A 54 -20.72 -5.64 17.21
N ASP A 55 -20.14 -6.15 18.31
CA ASP A 55 -20.82 -6.36 19.57
C ASP A 55 -20.99 -5.07 20.41
N LEU A 56 -20.50 -3.92 19.94
CA LEU A 56 -20.73 -2.63 20.59
C LEU A 56 -22.23 -2.30 20.57
N PRO A 57 -22.78 -1.75 21.69
CA PRO A 57 -24.20 -1.39 21.78
C PRO A 57 -24.68 -0.43 20.70
N GLU A 58 -23.80 0.50 20.30
CA GLU A 58 -24.08 1.50 19.25
C GLU A 58 -24.20 0.86 17.86
N VAL A 59 -23.48 -0.25 17.61
CA VAL A 59 -23.46 -0.95 16.32
C VAL A 59 -24.61 -1.95 16.24
N GLY A 60 -24.90 -2.66 17.33
CA GLY A 60 -26.03 -3.58 17.42
C GLY A 60 -25.89 -4.87 16.62
N GLY A 61 -24.66 -5.37 16.46
CA GLY A 61 -24.35 -6.57 15.69
C GLY A 61 -24.31 -6.34 14.17
N LEU A 62 -24.24 -7.45 13.44
CA LEU A 62 -24.21 -7.37 11.96
C LEU A 62 -25.54 -6.83 11.39
N ASP A 63 -26.67 -7.23 11.96
CA ASP A 63 -27.98 -6.74 11.51
C ASP A 63 -28.14 -5.25 11.77
N GLY A 64 -27.71 -4.76 12.95
CA GLY A 64 -27.70 -3.33 13.27
C GLY A 64 -26.83 -2.56 12.30
N LEU A 65 -25.64 -3.05 12.02
CA LEU A 65 -24.69 -2.44 11.07
C LEU A 65 -25.29 -2.32 9.67
N LEU A 66 -25.77 -3.44 9.10
CA LEU A 66 -26.24 -3.48 7.70
C LEU A 66 -27.56 -2.72 7.45
N ASN A 67 -28.34 -2.48 8.49
CA ASN A 67 -29.60 -1.72 8.40
C ASN A 67 -29.48 -0.26 8.90
N HIS A 68 -28.30 0.15 9.35
CA HIS A 68 -28.11 1.51 9.85
C HIS A 68 -28.18 2.55 8.73
N PRO A 69 -28.93 3.69 8.91
CA PRO A 69 -29.13 4.69 7.87
C PRO A 69 -27.84 5.26 7.28
N SER A 70 -26.78 5.40 8.07
CA SER A 70 -25.46 5.88 7.60
C SER A 70 -24.70 4.83 6.81
N VAL A 71 -25.01 3.54 6.96
CA VAL A 71 -24.29 2.43 6.33
C VAL A 71 -24.96 1.97 5.04
N VAL A 72 -26.31 1.93 5.00
CA VAL A 72 -27.08 1.46 3.85
C VAL A 72 -26.63 2.10 2.51
N PRO A 73 -26.39 3.42 2.42
CA PRO A 73 -25.92 4.03 1.17
C PRO A 73 -24.54 3.53 0.72
N GLN A 74 -23.70 3.09 1.66
CA GLN A 74 -22.33 2.60 1.41
C GLN A 74 -22.27 1.13 0.98
N LEU A 75 -23.40 0.40 1.08
CA LEU A 75 -23.47 -1.01 0.67
C LEU A 75 -23.67 -1.17 -0.84
N SER A 76 -23.93 -0.07 -1.57
CA SER A 76 -24.02 -0.10 -3.02
C SER A 76 -22.64 -0.42 -3.63
N LEU A 77 -22.56 -1.48 -4.43
CA LEU A 77 -21.35 -1.84 -5.16
C LEU A 77 -21.08 -0.95 -6.37
N LEU A 78 -22.10 -0.22 -6.83
CA LEU A 78 -21.99 0.69 -7.96
C LEU A 78 -22.21 2.13 -7.47
N PRO A 79 -21.42 3.08 -7.99
CA PRO A 79 -21.66 4.49 -7.71
C PRO A 79 -23.00 4.94 -8.31
N ASP A 80 -23.54 6.03 -7.80
CA ASP A 80 -24.71 6.66 -8.40
C ASP A 80 -24.37 7.14 -9.81
N LEU A 81 -24.98 6.52 -10.82
CA LEU A 81 -24.76 6.85 -12.22
C LEU A 81 -25.38 8.20 -12.62
N SER A 82 -26.22 8.80 -11.79
CA SER A 82 -26.72 10.15 -11.99
C SER A 82 -25.72 11.23 -11.56
N ASP A 83 -24.76 10.90 -10.68
CA ASP A 83 -23.69 11.80 -10.26
C ASP A 83 -22.38 11.52 -11.04
N ALA A 84 -22.08 12.40 -11.99
CA ALA A 84 -20.85 12.30 -12.80
C ALA A 84 -19.57 12.38 -11.97
N ASN A 85 -19.59 13.08 -10.83
CA ASN A 85 -18.42 13.16 -9.95
C ASN A 85 -18.16 11.86 -9.17
N ALA A 86 -19.17 11.00 -9.05
CA ALA A 86 -19.04 9.69 -8.45
C ALA A 86 -18.62 8.62 -9.47
N TRP A 87 -19.37 8.44 -10.56
CA TRP A 87 -19.15 7.31 -11.46
C TRP A 87 -17.99 7.49 -12.43
N ILE A 88 -17.66 8.73 -12.84
CA ILE A 88 -16.52 8.94 -13.75
C ILE A 88 -15.19 8.50 -13.11
N PRO A 89 -14.80 8.97 -11.91
CA PRO A 89 -13.55 8.53 -11.29
C PRO A 89 -13.59 7.06 -10.82
N MET A 90 -14.76 6.53 -10.44
CA MET A 90 -14.85 5.18 -9.89
C MET A 90 -15.00 4.08 -10.96
N LEU A 91 -15.61 4.39 -12.11
CA LEU A 91 -15.85 3.41 -13.17
C LEU A 91 -15.15 3.78 -14.48
N LEU A 92 -15.42 4.97 -15.03
CA LEU A 92 -14.95 5.32 -16.36
C LEU A 92 -13.43 5.41 -16.42
N ILE A 93 -12.80 6.13 -15.49
CA ILE A 93 -11.35 6.32 -15.48
C ILE A 93 -10.62 4.99 -15.23
N PRO A 94 -10.96 4.17 -14.21
CA PRO A 94 -10.32 2.88 -14.03
C PRO A 94 -10.51 1.93 -15.21
N LEU A 95 -11.69 1.87 -15.80
CA LEU A 95 -11.97 0.96 -16.92
C LEU A 95 -11.35 1.41 -18.26
N ALA A 96 -11.38 2.72 -18.54
CA ALA A 96 -10.98 3.24 -19.85
C ALA A 96 -9.49 3.66 -19.90
N VAL A 97 -8.91 4.12 -18.78
CA VAL A 97 -7.61 4.80 -18.77
C VAL A 97 -6.59 4.17 -17.82
N GLN A 98 -7.02 3.67 -16.67
CA GLN A 98 -6.10 3.26 -15.58
C GLN A 98 -6.07 1.75 -15.28
N TRP A 99 -6.96 0.94 -15.85
CA TRP A 99 -7.04 -0.47 -15.50
C TRP A 99 -5.72 -1.23 -15.68
N TRP A 100 -4.95 -0.92 -16.71
CA TRP A 100 -3.66 -1.56 -16.98
C TRP A 100 -2.55 -1.14 -16.02
N SER A 101 -2.62 0.07 -15.43
CA SER A 101 -1.60 0.52 -14.48
C SER A 101 -1.69 -0.22 -13.15
N SER A 102 -2.88 -0.70 -12.79
CA SER A 102 -3.12 -1.40 -11.53
C SER A 102 -3.03 -2.92 -11.64
N TYR A 103 -3.34 -3.48 -12.80
CA TYR A 103 -3.49 -4.94 -12.97
C TYR A 103 -2.52 -5.58 -13.94
N TYR A 104 -1.75 -4.81 -14.67
CA TYR A 104 -0.77 -5.39 -15.57
C TYR A 104 0.45 -5.89 -14.78
N PRO A 105 0.86 -7.17 -14.93
CA PRO A 105 2.05 -7.70 -14.28
C PRO A 105 3.29 -6.89 -14.66
N GLY A 106 3.95 -6.27 -13.67
CA GLY A 106 5.10 -5.39 -13.88
C GLY A 106 4.75 -3.91 -14.10
N ALA A 107 3.46 -3.54 -14.20
CA ALA A 107 3.03 -2.14 -14.23
C ALA A 107 2.86 -1.56 -12.82
N GLU A 108 2.57 -2.39 -11.83
CA GLU A 108 2.59 -1.98 -10.44
C GLU A 108 4.03 -1.64 -10.02
N PRO A 109 4.26 -0.54 -9.32
CA PRO A 109 5.52 -0.31 -8.61
C PRO A 109 5.77 -1.43 -7.59
N GLY A 110 6.78 -2.25 -7.85
CA GLY A 110 6.96 -3.51 -7.16
C GLY A 110 6.21 -4.69 -7.79
N GLY A 111 5.32 -4.44 -8.73
CA GLY A 111 4.62 -5.27 -9.69
C GLY A 111 4.20 -6.66 -9.24
N GLY A 112 3.53 -7.40 -10.07
CA GLY A 112 3.35 -8.86 -9.91
C GLY A 112 4.67 -9.63 -9.77
N GLY A 113 5.81 -8.97 -9.83
CA GLY A 113 7.14 -9.55 -9.66
C GLY A 113 7.34 -10.28 -8.35
N TYR A 114 6.75 -9.82 -7.26
CA TYR A 114 6.85 -10.54 -5.97
C TYR A 114 6.04 -11.85 -5.97
N ILE A 115 4.94 -11.93 -6.68
CA ILE A 115 4.19 -13.20 -6.89
C ILE A 115 4.99 -14.12 -7.80
N ALA A 116 5.49 -13.60 -8.93
CA ALA A 116 6.33 -14.36 -9.86
C ALA A 116 7.59 -14.90 -9.16
N GLN A 117 8.27 -14.11 -8.33
CA GLN A 117 9.42 -14.54 -7.53
C GLN A 117 9.10 -15.78 -6.67
N ARG A 118 7.92 -15.80 -6.05
CA ARG A 118 7.48 -16.94 -5.23
C ARG A 118 7.09 -18.14 -6.07
N MET A 119 6.45 -17.94 -7.21
CA MET A 119 6.12 -19.01 -8.15
C MET A 119 7.39 -19.70 -8.68
N PHE A 120 8.41 -18.94 -9.07
CA PHE A 120 9.70 -19.46 -9.53
C PHE A 120 10.51 -20.16 -8.43
N SER A 121 10.27 -19.81 -7.15
CA SER A 121 10.92 -20.46 -6.01
C SER A 121 10.17 -21.71 -5.50
N ALA A 122 9.02 -22.03 -6.07
CA ALA A 122 8.23 -23.19 -5.69
C ALA A 122 8.93 -24.51 -6.13
N LYS A 123 8.61 -25.60 -5.43
CA LYS A 123 9.20 -26.92 -5.67
C LYS A 123 8.89 -27.47 -7.07
N ASP A 124 7.66 -27.26 -7.53
CA ASP A 124 7.13 -27.69 -8.82
C ASP A 124 5.91 -26.85 -9.24
N GLU A 125 5.39 -27.07 -10.42
CA GLU A 125 4.24 -26.33 -10.97
C GLU A 125 2.97 -26.47 -10.12
N GLY A 126 2.71 -27.67 -9.57
CA GLY A 126 1.54 -27.89 -8.69
C GLY A 126 1.61 -27.05 -7.43
N HIS A 127 2.80 -26.95 -6.82
CA HIS A 127 3.02 -26.07 -5.66
C HIS A 127 2.92 -24.60 -6.04
N ALA A 128 3.41 -24.17 -7.21
CA ALA A 128 3.29 -22.80 -7.68
C ALA A 128 1.81 -22.40 -7.88
N VAL A 129 1.03 -23.24 -8.56
CA VAL A 129 -0.41 -23.02 -8.80
C VAL A 129 -1.17 -23.02 -7.47
N GLY A 130 -0.92 -24.01 -6.60
CA GLY A 130 -1.57 -24.11 -5.30
C GLY A 130 -1.28 -22.92 -4.38
N ALA A 131 -0.04 -22.45 -4.33
CA ALA A 131 0.36 -21.27 -3.56
C ALA A 131 -0.30 -19.99 -4.10
N THR A 132 -0.37 -19.84 -5.43
CA THR A 132 -1.02 -18.68 -6.07
C THR A 132 -2.52 -18.69 -5.81
N LEU A 133 -3.18 -19.86 -5.89
CA LEU A 133 -4.60 -20.00 -5.56
C LEU A 133 -4.86 -19.65 -4.09
N LEU A 134 -4.06 -20.23 -3.18
CA LEU A 134 -4.16 -19.91 -1.74
C LEU A 134 -3.99 -18.41 -1.48
N PHE A 135 -3.00 -17.78 -2.12
CA PHE A 135 -2.80 -16.34 -2.01
C PHE A 135 -4.02 -15.55 -2.48
N ASN A 136 -4.58 -15.87 -3.65
CA ASN A 136 -5.74 -15.15 -4.19
C ASN A 136 -6.97 -15.29 -3.27
N VAL A 137 -7.28 -16.51 -2.79
CA VAL A 137 -8.38 -16.71 -1.85
C VAL A 137 -8.15 -15.96 -0.54
N ALA A 138 -6.97 -16.08 0.04
CA ALA A 138 -6.62 -15.41 1.30
C ALA A 138 -6.65 -13.88 1.17
N HIS A 139 -6.08 -13.35 0.09
CA HIS A 139 -5.92 -11.91 -0.10
C HIS A 139 -7.19 -11.21 -0.54
N TYR A 140 -7.94 -11.78 -1.50
CA TYR A 140 -9.11 -11.11 -2.08
C TYR A 140 -10.44 -11.53 -1.45
N ALA A 141 -10.56 -12.77 -0.95
CA ALA A 141 -11.80 -13.24 -0.37
C ALA A 141 -11.83 -13.16 1.16
N LEU A 142 -10.74 -13.51 1.87
CA LEU A 142 -10.76 -13.58 3.33
C LEU A 142 -10.31 -12.28 3.99
N ARG A 143 -9.23 -11.68 3.53
CA ARG A 143 -8.57 -10.54 4.19
C ARG A 143 -9.44 -9.27 4.27
N PRO A 144 -10.22 -8.85 3.26
CA PRO A 144 -10.91 -7.56 3.29
C PRO A 144 -12.04 -7.45 4.31
N TRP A 145 -12.74 -8.54 4.59
CA TRP A 145 -13.99 -8.51 5.37
C TRP A 145 -13.88 -7.89 6.76
N PRO A 146 -12.92 -8.25 7.61
CA PRO A 146 -12.83 -7.66 8.93
C PRO A 146 -12.64 -6.14 8.89
N TRP A 147 -11.84 -5.66 7.96
CA TRP A 147 -11.56 -4.22 7.83
C TRP A 147 -12.75 -3.45 7.26
N ILE A 148 -13.47 -4.02 6.28
CA ILE A 148 -14.70 -3.44 5.75
C ILE A 148 -15.73 -3.29 6.87
N LEU A 149 -15.94 -4.32 7.69
CA LEU A 149 -16.90 -4.28 8.79
C LEU A 149 -16.54 -3.20 9.82
N VAL A 150 -15.26 -3.08 10.18
CA VAL A 150 -14.79 -2.03 11.09
C VAL A 150 -14.95 -0.64 10.47
N ALA A 151 -14.66 -0.49 9.18
CA ALA A 151 -14.82 0.77 8.48
C ALA A 151 -16.29 1.19 8.38
N LEU A 152 -17.21 0.26 8.11
CA LEU A 152 -18.65 0.55 8.13
C LEU A 152 -19.15 0.90 9.53
N ALA A 153 -18.68 0.21 10.56
CA ALA A 153 -19.02 0.51 11.95
C ALA A 153 -18.52 1.91 12.38
N SER A 154 -17.41 2.39 11.82
CA SER A 154 -16.92 3.73 12.14
C SER A 154 -17.88 4.85 11.70
N LEU A 155 -18.71 4.62 10.68
CA LEU A 155 -19.74 5.57 10.25
C LEU A 155 -20.89 5.74 11.27
N ILE A 156 -21.00 4.80 12.19
CA ILE A 156 -21.98 4.85 13.29
C ILE A 156 -21.35 5.51 14.51
N VAL A 157 -20.15 5.08 14.89
CA VAL A 157 -19.47 5.51 16.11
C VAL A 157 -18.85 6.91 15.97
N PHE A 158 -18.30 7.20 14.79
CA PHE A 158 -17.69 8.50 14.44
C PHE A 158 -18.29 9.00 13.12
N PRO A 159 -19.51 9.57 13.13
CA PRO A 159 -20.27 9.89 11.93
C PRO A 159 -19.61 10.95 11.04
N ASP A 160 -18.75 11.77 11.59
CA ASP A 160 -18.04 12.84 10.88
C ASP A 160 -16.64 13.11 11.47
N LEU A 161 -15.89 14.02 10.83
CA LEU A 161 -14.55 14.40 11.28
C LEU A 161 -14.56 15.21 12.58
N ASP A 162 -15.65 15.88 12.92
CA ASP A 162 -15.77 16.66 14.15
C ASP A 162 -15.88 15.72 15.36
N ALA A 163 -16.63 14.62 15.21
CA ALA A 163 -16.67 13.56 16.22
C ALA A 163 -15.28 12.94 16.47
N LEU A 164 -14.48 12.76 15.42
CA LEU A 164 -13.09 12.30 15.55
C LEU A 164 -12.19 13.34 16.25
N ARG A 165 -12.35 14.63 15.94
CA ARG A 165 -11.59 15.71 16.62
C ARG A 165 -11.90 15.78 18.10
N GLU A 166 -13.18 15.68 18.46
CA GLU A 166 -13.62 15.70 19.86
C GLU A 166 -13.09 14.49 20.64
N ALA A 167 -13.15 13.31 20.03
CA ALA A 167 -12.66 12.07 20.65
C ALA A 167 -11.13 12.01 20.79
N PHE A 168 -10.39 12.66 19.88
CA PHE A 168 -8.92 12.60 19.83
C PHE A 168 -8.26 13.99 19.80
N PRO A 169 -8.45 14.85 20.83
CA PRO A 169 -7.95 16.22 20.84
C PRO A 169 -6.41 16.32 20.88
N HIS A 170 -5.72 15.22 21.15
CA HIS A 170 -4.26 15.14 21.15
C HIS A 170 -3.67 14.86 19.76
N VAL A 171 -4.50 14.55 18.77
CA VAL A 171 -4.07 14.34 17.38
C VAL A 171 -3.98 15.71 16.70
N ALA A 172 -2.86 15.98 16.04
CA ALA A 172 -2.67 17.22 15.31
C ALA A 172 -3.73 17.38 14.21
N GLU A 173 -4.22 18.59 14.01
CA GLU A 173 -5.38 18.87 13.15
C GLU A 173 -5.14 18.45 11.70
N ASP A 174 -3.91 18.58 11.20
CA ASP A 174 -3.47 18.12 9.88
C ASP A 174 -3.48 16.59 9.71
N LYS A 175 -3.64 15.83 10.81
CA LYS A 175 -3.74 14.36 10.83
C LYS A 175 -5.16 13.85 11.08
N VAL A 176 -6.11 14.74 11.34
CA VAL A 176 -7.52 14.34 11.46
C VAL A 176 -8.13 14.25 10.08
N GLY A 177 -8.31 13.01 9.63
CA GLY A 177 -8.89 12.67 8.32
C GLY A 177 -9.54 11.30 8.36
N HIS A 178 -10.04 10.84 7.24
CA HIS A 178 -10.70 9.53 7.14
C HIS A 178 -9.77 8.36 7.52
N ASP A 179 -8.46 8.50 7.34
CA ASP A 179 -7.46 7.51 7.74
C ASP A 179 -7.40 7.31 9.27
N LEU A 180 -7.87 8.27 10.06
CA LEU A 180 -7.95 8.18 11.52
C LEU A 180 -9.07 7.23 11.97
N ALA A 181 -10.11 7.03 11.18
CA ALA A 181 -11.31 6.27 11.58
C ALA A 181 -10.97 4.84 12.04
N TYR A 182 -10.15 4.11 11.29
CA TYR A 182 -9.77 2.75 11.66
C TYR A 182 -8.96 2.69 12.98
N PRO A 183 -7.87 3.46 13.17
CA PRO A 183 -7.21 3.56 14.48
C PRO A 183 -8.13 4.01 15.61
N ALA A 184 -9.06 4.91 15.36
CA ALA A 184 -10.04 5.34 16.34
C ALA A 184 -10.95 4.19 16.81
N MET A 185 -11.47 3.41 15.89
CA MET A 185 -12.25 2.20 16.22
C MET A 185 -11.43 1.19 17.02
N LEU A 186 -10.15 1.03 16.71
CA LEU A 186 -9.28 0.13 17.47
C LEU A 186 -9.03 0.58 18.90
N SER A 187 -9.12 1.87 19.20
CA SER A 187 -8.97 2.39 20.58
C SER A 187 -10.09 1.93 21.52
N LEU A 188 -11.23 1.49 20.97
CA LEU A 188 -12.36 0.95 21.72
C LEU A 188 -12.16 -0.52 22.15
N LEU A 189 -11.10 -1.16 21.68
CA LEU A 189 -10.79 -2.55 22.01
C LEU A 189 -10.24 -2.68 23.43
N PRO A 190 -10.50 -3.78 24.14
CA PRO A 190 -9.85 -4.05 25.42
C PRO A 190 -8.33 -4.17 25.23
N SER A 191 -7.56 -3.78 26.23
CA SER A 191 -6.11 -3.62 26.16
C SER A 191 -5.35 -4.82 25.59
N GLY A 192 -5.74 -6.05 25.92
CA GLY A 192 -5.14 -7.26 25.39
C GLY A 192 -5.38 -7.45 23.88
N LEU A 193 -6.62 -7.22 23.44
CA LEU A 193 -7.00 -7.31 22.02
C LEU A 193 -6.38 -6.15 21.22
N LEU A 194 -6.38 -4.93 21.78
CA LEU A 194 -5.68 -3.79 21.17
C LEU A 194 -4.20 -4.10 20.95
N GLY A 195 -3.53 -4.70 21.94
CA GLY A 195 -2.14 -5.12 21.81
C GLY A 195 -1.92 -6.15 20.69
N LEU A 196 -2.81 -7.15 20.58
CA LEU A 196 -2.78 -8.16 19.51
C LEU A 196 -2.96 -7.50 18.13
N VAL A 197 -3.95 -6.60 17.99
CA VAL A 197 -4.21 -5.90 16.72
C VAL A 197 -3.05 -4.94 16.38
N ALA A 198 -2.51 -4.20 17.34
CA ALA A 198 -1.34 -3.37 17.12
C ALA A 198 -0.13 -4.19 16.63
N ALA A 199 0.11 -5.35 17.25
CA ALA A 199 1.15 -6.28 16.81
C ALA A 199 0.87 -6.81 15.39
N SER A 200 -0.39 -7.08 15.04
CA SER A 200 -0.79 -7.54 13.70
C SER A 200 -0.57 -6.46 12.62
N LEU A 201 -0.83 -5.19 12.93
CA LEU A 201 -0.56 -4.07 12.03
C LEU A 201 0.94 -3.87 11.80
N LEU A 202 1.75 -3.98 12.87
CA LEU A 202 3.20 -3.96 12.75
C LEU A 202 3.70 -5.14 11.91
N ALA A 203 3.16 -6.33 12.14
CA ALA A 203 3.49 -7.52 11.36
C ALA A 203 3.16 -7.34 9.88
N ALA A 204 1.99 -6.80 9.54
CA ALA A 204 1.59 -6.51 8.17
C ALA A 204 2.51 -5.49 7.49
N PHE A 205 2.91 -4.42 8.21
CA PHE A 205 3.89 -3.45 7.73
C PHE A 205 5.24 -4.12 7.45
N MET A 206 5.76 -4.89 8.42
CA MET A 206 7.05 -5.57 8.30
C MET A 206 7.07 -6.58 7.14
N SER A 207 6.00 -7.35 6.94
CA SER A 207 5.83 -8.30 5.83
C SER A 207 5.92 -7.58 4.47
N THR A 208 5.16 -6.52 4.31
CA THR A 208 5.16 -5.75 3.05
C THR A 208 6.54 -5.15 2.78
N MET A 209 7.14 -4.50 3.78
CA MET A 209 8.45 -3.87 3.64
C MET A 209 9.55 -4.89 3.32
N SER A 210 9.61 -6.02 4.02
CA SER A 210 10.61 -7.05 3.77
C SER A 210 10.50 -7.64 2.37
N THR A 211 9.27 -7.87 1.91
CA THR A 211 8.99 -8.38 0.56
C THR A 211 9.46 -7.41 -0.53
N GLN A 212 9.07 -6.14 -0.43
CA GLN A 212 9.43 -5.11 -1.41
C GLN A 212 10.94 -4.83 -1.41
N LEU A 213 11.55 -4.75 -0.24
CA LEU A 213 12.99 -4.55 -0.12
C LEU A 213 13.79 -5.72 -0.71
N ASN A 214 13.35 -6.96 -0.45
CA ASN A 214 14.00 -8.15 -1.00
C ASN A 214 13.90 -8.19 -2.54
N LEU A 215 12.73 -7.90 -3.09
CA LEU A 215 12.51 -7.84 -4.52
C LEU A 215 13.30 -6.71 -5.18
N GLY A 216 13.22 -5.50 -4.64
CA GLY A 216 13.95 -4.33 -5.15
C GLY A 216 15.47 -4.54 -5.10
N ALA A 217 15.99 -5.10 -4.01
CA ALA A 217 17.40 -5.45 -3.90
C ALA A 217 17.81 -6.51 -4.93
N SER A 218 16.95 -7.51 -5.22
CA SER A 218 17.24 -8.52 -6.24
C SER A 218 17.38 -7.91 -7.63
N TYR A 219 16.51 -6.98 -8.02
CA TYR A 219 16.62 -6.25 -9.28
C TYR A 219 17.90 -5.41 -9.35
N LEU A 220 18.20 -4.65 -8.28
CA LEU A 220 19.41 -3.84 -8.23
C LEU A 220 20.69 -4.67 -8.33
N VAL A 221 20.71 -5.88 -7.74
CA VAL A 221 21.88 -6.75 -7.76
C VAL A 221 22.02 -7.51 -9.07
N HIS A 222 20.93 -8.13 -9.55
CA HIS A 222 21.03 -9.02 -10.72
C HIS A 222 20.94 -8.24 -12.03
N ASP A 223 20.04 -7.27 -12.15
CA ASP A 223 19.78 -6.58 -13.40
C ASP A 223 20.69 -5.35 -13.59
N PHE A 224 21.13 -4.70 -12.51
CA PHE A 224 21.97 -3.53 -12.60
C PHE A 224 23.42 -3.78 -12.18
N TYR A 225 23.69 -4.16 -10.91
CA TYR A 225 25.06 -4.32 -10.41
C TYR A 225 25.81 -5.44 -11.15
N GLY A 226 25.21 -6.64 -11.25
CA GLY A 226 25.80 -7.79 -11.90
C GLY A 226 25.92 -7.66 -13.41
N ARG A 227 25.09 -6.83 -14.04
CA ARG A 227 25.11 -6.63 -15.47
C ARG A 227 25.99 -5.49 -15.95
N PHE A 228 25.99 -4.36 -15.23
CA PHE A 228 26.62 -3.11 -15.69
C PHE A 228 27.83 -2.68 -14.86
N ILE A 229 27.88 -3.03 -13.57
CA ILE A 229 28.97 -2.59 -12.67
C ILE A 229 30.00 -3.69 -12.49
N LYS A 230 29.60 -4.90 -12.17
CA LYS A 230 30.54 -6.01 -11.91
C LYS A 230 29.98 -7.36 -12.37
N PRO A 231 30.10 -7.68 -13.66
CA PRO A 231 29.63 -8.96 -14.24
C PRO A 231 30.21 -10.19 -13.53
N ASP A 232 31.51 -10.13 -13.16
CA ASP A 232 32.23 -11.21 -12.49
C ASP A 232 32.12 -11.16 -10.96
N ALA A 233 31.07 -10.55 -10.41
CA ALA A 233 30.87 -10.46 -8.98
C ALA A 233 30.73 -11.85 -8.35
N THR A 234 31.49 -12.11 -7.30
CA THR A 234 31.34 -13.33 -6.48
C THR A 234 30.00 -13.33 -5.74
N GLU A 235 29.50 -14.50 -5.34
CA GLU A 235 28.28 -14.62 -4.54
C GLU A 235 28.31 -13.72 -3.28
N ARG A 236 29.45 -13.68 -2.57
CA ARG A 236 29.61 -12.82 -1.39
C ARG A 236 29.47 -11.33 -1.74
N GLN A 237 29.99 -10.89 -2.89
CA GLN A 237 29.87 -9.50 -3.34
C GLN A 237 28.42 -9.17 -3.72
N ARG A 238 27.70 -10.10 -4.36
CA ARG A 238 26.27 -9.94 -4.67
C ARG A 238 25.43 -9.85 -3.41
N VAL A 239 25.71 -10.67 -2.41
CA VAL A 239 25.04 -10.61 -1.10
C VAL A 239 25.27 -9.26 -0.43
N VAL A 240 26.52 -8.78 -0.36
CA VAL A 240 26.82 -7.46 0.23
C VAL A 240 26.15 -6.33 -0.57
N ALA A 241 26.18 -6.38 -1.90
CA ALA A 241 25.48 -5.40 -2.74
C ALA A 241 23.97 -5.41 -2.46
N GLY A 242 23.35 -6.58 -2.27
CA GLY A 242 21.96 -6.72 -1.89
C GLY A 242 21.64 -6.12 -0.52
N GLN A 243 22.50 -6.35 0.47
CA GLN A 243 22.37 -5.76 1.80
C GLN A 243 22.43 -4.22 1.75
N VAL A 244 23.37 -3.67 1.00
CA VAL A 244 23.50 -2.22 0.80
C VAL A 244 22.26 -1.67 0.05
N ALA A 245 21.85 -2.34 -1.02
CA ALA A 245 20.65 -1.95 -1.78
C ALA A 245 19.40 -1.93 -0.90
N THR A 246 19.21 -2.96 -0.06
CA THR A 246 18.12 -3.03 0.91
C THR A 246 18.14 -1.84 1.87
N GLY A 247 19.31 -1.53 2.45
CA GLY A 247 19.46 -0.41 3.38
C GLY A 247 19.16 0.95 2.72
N VAL A 248 19.71 1.19 1.53
CA VAL A 248 19.49 2.43 0.77
C VAL A 248 18.01 2.58 0.39
N SER A 249 17.39 1.52 -0.13
CA SER A 249 15.96 1.54 -0.50
C SER A 249 15.06 1.82 0.70
N LEU A 250 15.38 1.25 1.87
CA LEU A 250 14.63 1.50 3.10
C LEU A 250 14.72 2.96 3.55
N VAL A 251 15.93 3.55 3.54
CA VAL A 251 16.13 4.95 3.93
C VAL A 251 15.41 5.89 2.97
N MET A 252 15.48 5.63 1.67
CA MET A 252 14.75 6.42 0.66
C MET A 252 13.23 6.30 0.83
N GLY A 253 12.72 5.08 1.03
CA GLY A 253 11.29 4.85 1.25
C GLY A 253 10.78 5.47 2.54
N ALA A 254 11.53 5.38 3.64
CA ALA A 254 11.19 6.03 4.90
C ALA A 254 11.19 7.56 4.76
N GLY A 255 12.20 8.13 4.07
CA GLY A 255 12.27 9.55 3.77
C GLY A 255 11.05 10.04 2.97
N LEU A 256 10.69 9.34 1.91
CA LEU A 256 9.48 9.64 1.12
C LEU A 256 8.21 9.54 1.98
N GLY A 257 8.09 8.47 2.79
CA GLY A 257 6.94 8.29 3.68
C GLY A 257 6.73 9.41 4.70
N LEU A 258 7.79 10.11 5.10
CA LEU A 258 7.69 11.29 5.98
C LEU A 258 7.16 12.54 5.26
N THR A 259 7.21 12.59 3.94
CA THR A 259 6.70 13.72 3.14
C THR A 259 5.23 13.55 2.75
N LEU A 260 4.67 12.35 2.88
CA LEU A 260 3.27 12.07 2.57
C LEU A 260 2.36 12.37 3.76
N THR A 261 1.19 12.95 3.48
CA THR A 261 0.23 13.36 4.51
C THR A 261 -0.77 12.25 4.84
N ASP A 262 -1.19 11.50 3.83
CA ASP A 262 -2.21 10.45 3.93
C ASP A 262 -1.93 9.29 2.96
N ALA A 263 -2.66 8.18 3.14
CA ALA A 263 -2.54 6.99 2.30
C ALA A 263 -3.07 7.21 0.88
N GLY A 264 -4.07 8.07 0.70
CA GLY A 264 -4.62 8.43 -0.61
C GLY A 264 -3.59 9.12 -1.50
N GLN A 265 -2.78 10.03 -0.93
CA GLN A 265 -1.68 10.68 -1.64
C GLN A 265 -0.64 9.67 -2.11
N ALA A 266 -0.27 8.69 -1.26
CA ALA A 266 0.64 7.62 -1.64
C ALA A 266 0.07 6.78 -2.79
N PHE A 267 -1.22 6.42 -2.71
CA PHE A 267 -1.90 5.64 -3.75
C PHE A 267 -1.98 6.40 -5.08
N ASN A 268 -2.34 7.68 -5.04
CA ASN A 268 -2.37 8.52 -6.24
C ASN A 268 -0.99 8.65 -6.89
N LEU A 269 0.07 8.78 -6.10
CA LEU A 269 1.44 8.79 -6.63
C LEU A 269 1.78 7.49 -7.37
N LEU A 270 1.38 6.34 -6.81
CA LEU A 270 1.56 5.04 -7.46
C LEU A 270 0.79 4.93 -8.78
N LEU A 271 -0.47 5.38 -8.81
CA LEU A 271 -1.27 5.40 -10.03
C LEU A 271 -0.66 6.30 -11.11
N LEU A 272 -0.19 7.48 -10.73
CA LEU A 272 0.47 8.42 -11.65
C LEU A 272 1.75 7.83 -12.26
N LEU A 273 2.57 7.16 -11.45
CA LEU A 273 3.78 6.47 -11.94
C LEU A 273 3.45 5.35 -12.93
N GLY A 274 2.38 4.58 -12.65
CA GLY A 274 1.92 3.47 -13.51
C GLY A 274 1.20 3.93 -14.78
N ALA A 275 0.56 5.10 -14.78
CA ALA A 275 -0.30 5.55 -15.85
C ALA A 275 0.42 5.67 -17.21
N GLY A 276 1.66 6.15 -17.22
CA GLY A 276 2.40 6.36 -18.46
C GLY A 276 2.98 5.09 -19.07
N THR A 277 3.20 4.04 -18.29
CA THR A 277 3.81 2.79 -18.78
C THR A 277 2.78 1.77 -19.25
N GLY A 278 1.58 1.76 -18.67
CA GLY A 278 0.56 0.74 -18.95
C GLY A 278 0.14 0.70 -20.41
N GLY A 279 -0.10 1.85 -21.04
CA GLY A 279 -0.43 1.94 -22.46
C GLY A 279 0.66 1.36 -23.38
N LEU A 280 1.94 1.50 -23.02
CA LEU A 280 3.05 0.94 -23.80
C LEU A 280 3.09 -0.57 -23.73
N PHE A 281 2.74 -1.18 -22.60
CA PHE A 281 2.67 -2.63 -22.46
C PHE A 281 1.60 -3.26 -23.37
N LEU A 282 0.52 -2.54 -23.65
CA LEU A 282 -0.44 -2.93 -24.66
C LEU A 282 0.10 -2.69 -26.07
N LEU A 283 0.61 -1.50 -26.35
CA LEU A 283 1.08 -1.11 -27.69
C LEU A 283 2.22 -2.01 -28.19
N ARG A 284 3.09 -2.52 -27.34
CA ARG A 284 4.19 -3.38 -27.76
C ARG A 284 3.74 -4.70 -28.43
N TRP A 285 2.50 -5.10 -28.22
CA TRP A 285 1.92 -6.26 -28.91
C TRP A 285 1.46 -5.95 -30.35
N PHE A 286 1.22 -4.68 -30.64
CA PHE A 286 0.64 -4.22 -31.90
C PHE A 286 1.58 -3.32 -32.69
N TRP A 287 2.59 -2.72 -32.06
CA TRP A 287 3.48 -1.74 -32.66
C TRP A 287 4.94 -2.12 -32.44
N TRP A 288 5.56 -2.61 -33.50
CA TRP A 288 6.94 -3.11 -33.53
C TRP A 288 8.01 -2.08 -33.14
N ARG A 289 7.72 -0.78 -33.15
CA ARG A 289 8.66 0.29 -32.80
C ARG A 289 8.78 0.53 -31.28
N ILE A 290 7.94 -0.08 -30.48
CA ILE A 290 8.06 -0.01 -29.03
C ILE A 290 9.30 -0.79 -28.59
N SER A 291 10.24 -0.08 -27.96
CA SER A 291 11.52 -0.61 -27.49
C SER A 291 11.71 -0.36 -26.00
N ALA A 292 12.74 -0.97 -25.41
CA ALA A 292 13.12 -0.70 -24.02
C ALA A 292 13.38 0.79 -23.74
N ALA A 293 13.96 1.52 -24.72
CA ALA A 293 14.15 2.96 -24.60
C ALA A 293 12.82 3.72 -24.52
N THR A 294 11.78 3.24 -25.23
CA THR A 294 10.43 3.83 -25.15
C THR A 294 9.84 3.62 -23.77
N GLU A 295 9.98 2.43 -23.19
CA GLU A 295 9.52 2.14 -21.82
C GLU A 295 10.23 3.00 -20.79
N ILE A 296 11.56 3.08 -20.85
CA ILE A 296 12.37 3.94 -19.95
C ILE A 296 11.97 5.41 -20.07
N ALA A 297 11.82 5.93 -21.30
CA ALA A 297 11.39 7.29 -21.52
C ALA A 297 10.00 7.58 -20.96
N ALA A 298 9.05 6.66 -21.11
CA ALA A 298 7.72 6.80 -20.56
C ALA A 298 7.71 6.76 -19.02
N MET A 299 8.52 5.88 -18.41
CA MET A 299 8.67 5.84 -16.94
C MET A 299 9.24 7.15 -16.41
N LEU A 300 10.30 7.66 -17.03
CA LEU A 300 10.91 8.94 -16.63
C LEU A 300 9.95 10.11 -16.80
N LEU A 301 9.23 10.16 -17.93
CA LEU A 301 8.25 11.21 -18.18
C LEU A 301 7.09 11.13 -17.18
N SER A 302 6.57 9.93 -16.89
CA SER A 302 5.54 9.73 -15.89
C SER A 302 5.99 10.18 -14.50
N LEU A 303 7.24 9.89 -14.12
CA LEU A 303 7.80 10.36 -12.86
C LEU A 303 7.86 11.89 -12.79
N VAL A 304 8.31 12.55 -13.86
CA VAL A 304 8.37 14.02 -13.92
C VAL A 304 6.98 14.64 -13.85
N VAL A 305 6.02 14.09 -14.61
CA VAL A 305 4.63 14.56 -14.60
C VAL A 305 3.99 14.33 -13.22
N ALA A 306 4.19 13.15 -12.63
CA ALA A 306 3.70 12.85 -11.29
C ALA A 306 4.28 13.82 -10.25
N ALA A 307 5.59 14.04 -10.28
CA ALA A 307 6.27 15.00 -9.39
C ALA A 307 5.72 16.42 -9.55
N TYR A 308 5.51 16.87 -10.80
CA TYR A 308 4.92 18.17 -11.07
C TYR A 308 3.53 18.32 -10.46
N PHE A 309 2.62 17.38 -10.72
CA PHE A 309 1.25 17.46 -10.19
C PHE A 309 1.18 17.27 -8.68
N THR A 310 2.07 16.48 -8.08
CA THR A 310 2.06 16.23 -6.63
C THR A 310 2.63 17.41 -5.82
N TRP A 311 3.67 18.09 -6.32
CA TRP A 311 4.40 19.06 -5.49
C TRP A 311 4.46 20.48 -6.07
N VAL A 312 4.22 20.67 -7.36
CA VAL A 312 4.43 21.95 -8.02
C VAL A 312 3.12 22.60 -8.46
N HIS A 313 2.19 21.80 -9.00
CA HIS A 313 0.96 22.33 -9.61
C HIS A 313 0.13 23.14 -8.63
N ASP A 314 -0.17 22.59 -7.45
CA ASP A 314 -0.97 23.27 -6.43
C ASP A 314 -0.27 24.50 -5.85
N ALA A 315 1.04 24.43 -5.68
CA ALA A 315 1.84 25.57 -5.22
C ALA A 315 1.83 26.73 -6.24
N LEU A 316 1.86 26.43 -7.53
CA LEU A 316 1.76 27.44 -8.60
C LEU A 316 0.32 27.94 -8.79
N ALA A 317 -0.68 27.08 -8.67
CA ALA A 317 -2.09 27.46 -8.73
C ALA A 317 -2.48 28.39 -7.57
N ALA A 318 -1.91 28.16 -6.39
CA ALA A 318 -2.09 29.02 -5.23
C ALA A 318 -1.38 30.40 -5.35
N ASN A 319 -0.38 30.53 -6.25
CA ASN A 319 0.38 31.76 -6.45
C ASN A 319 0.60 32.07 -7.94
N PRO A 320 -0.46 32.43 -8.71
CA PRO A 320 -0.38 32.61 -10.16
C PRO A 320 0.56 33.77 -10.59
N VAL A 321 0.89 34.69 -9.68
CA VAL A 321 1.80 35.83 -9.95
C VAL A 321 3.26 35.36 -10.13
N ALA A 322 3.63 34.18 -9.63
CA ALA A 322 4.99 33.65 -9.78
C ALA A 322 5.32 33.15 -11.20
N LEU A 323 4.33 33.08 -12.09
CA LEU A 323 4.48 32.61 -13.47
C LEU A 323 4.64 33.73 -14.51
N VAL A 324 4.50 34.99 -14.11
CA VAL A 324 4.71 36.14 -15.02
C VAL A 324 6.04 36.80 -14.62
N PRO A 325 7.15 36.59 -15.34
CA PRO A 325 8.27 37.47 -15.17
C PRO A 325 7.81 38.90 -15.50
N GLU A 326 8.07 39.84 -14.63
CA GLU A 326 7.88 41.27 -14.94
C GLU A 326 8.65 41.59 -16.23
N LEU A 327 7.87 41.78 -17.31
CA LEU A 327 8.40 42.38 -18.57
C LEU A 327 8.53 43.88 -18.43
#